data_596469d67104288d7688569a3d885164
#
_entry.id   596469d67104288d7688569a3d885164
#
_cell.length_a   1.000
_cell.length_b   1.000
_cell.length_c   1.000
_cell.angle_alpha   90.00
_cell.angle_beta   90.00
_cell.angle_gamma   90.00
#
_symmetry.space_group_name_H-M   'P 1'
#
loop_
_entity.id
_entity.type
_entity.pdbx_description
1 polymer ?
#
loop_
_entity_poly.entity_id
_entity_poly.type
_entity_poly.pdbx_seq_one_letter_code
_entity_poly.pdbx_strand_id
1 'polypeptide(L)'
;MKRQDYHRQILRIALPAIVTNITVPLLGLVDTAIVGHMGNATYLAAVGVGTMIFNLIYWVFGFLRMGTSGMTAQAWGGRDLSNVKILLKRSTAVSLGIAALILLLQWPLRELMLWLIGPTADVRPLAVTYFNIVVWGAPTMLTLYSLSGWFIGMQNTRLPMTISILQNIINIGASLTLVYGYGMKMEGIALGTVIAQYAGLLAAIALLWHYYKRLLSIVPSHPRTSVPPHPRTPQFLAVNRDIFLRTLCLVAVNLYFTSAGARQGATILAVNTLMMQLFLPFSYIMDGFAYAAEALGGRYWGARHWESFRAIVSHLFGWGAVMTLLFTIAYVFGATSFLQLLTDEQQVMEAAETYIGWTYLIPICGVGAFVWDGIFIGTTQTRGMLLSAAIAAGAFFIGTATLTVTIGNHGLWLSMMLFLTLRGVTQTVWFATRLQKNALSR
;
A
#
# COMPACT_ATOMS: atom_id res chain seq x y z
N MET A 1 -8.49 7.81 36.87
CA MET A 1 -8.31 7.27 35.50
C MET A 1 -6.90 7.61 35.02
N LYS A 2 -6.05 6.61 34.69
CA LYS A 2 -4.75 6.88 34.07
C LYS A 2 -5.00 7.55 32.71
N ARG A 3 -4.44 8.75 32.51
CA ARG A 3 -4.51 9.49 31.25
C ARG A 3 -4.01 8.56 30.15
N GLN A 4 -4.86 8.17 29.21
CA GLN A 4 -4.47 7.26 28.13
C GLN A 4 -3.42 7.97 27.28
N ASP A 5 -2.24 7.38 27.18
CA ASP A 5 -1.16 7.92 26.33
C ASP A 5 -1.43 7.51 24.86
N TYR A 6 -2.21 8.33 24.17
CA TYR A 6 -2.56 8.12 22.77
C TYR A 6 -1.35 8.23 21.85
N HIS A 7 -0.37 9.09 22.16
CA HIS A 7 0.85 9.21 21.39
C HIS A 7 1.63 7.88 21.38
N ARG A 8 1.80 7.29 22.55
CA ARG A 8 2.49 6.00 22.69
C ARG A 8 1.75 4.87 21.95
N GLN A 9 0.43 4.87 21.99
CA GLN A 9 -0.36 3.88 21.25
C GLN A 9 -0.18 4.02 19.74
N ILE A 10 -0.24 5.25 19.21
CA ILE A 10 -0.04 5.53 17.79
C ILE A 10 1.36 5.10 17.35
N LEU A 11 2.39 5.57 18.04
CA LEU A 11 3.78 5.27 17.68
C LEU A 11 4.12 3.78 17.80
N ARG A 12 3.53 3.07 18.76
CA ARG A 12 3.72 1.61 18.89
C ARG A 12 3.24 0.83 17.67
N ILE A 13 2.26 1.36 16.94
CA ILE A 13 1.72 0.74 15.73
C ILE A 13 2.40 1.35 14.49
N ALA A 14 2.53 2.68 14.43
CA ALA A 14 3.06 3.38 13.28
C ALA A 14 4.53 3.05 13.01
N LEU A 15 5.41 3.06 14.03
CA LEU A 15 6.84 2.84 13.82
C LEU A 15 7.18 1.48 13.20
N PRO A 16 6.66 0.34 13.70
CA PRO A 16 6.90 -0.94 13.02
C PRO A 16 6.29 -0.99 11.62
N ALA A 17 5.15 -0.32 11.38
CA ALA A 17 4.54 -0.25 10.07
C ALA A 17 5.39 0.56 9.08
N ILE A 18 5.97 1.69 9.51
CA ILE A 18 6.92 2.48 8.72
C ILE A 18 8.13 1.64 8.32
N VAL A 19 8.72 0.90 9.28
CA VAL A 19 9.83 -0.02 8.98
C VAL A 19 9.43 -1.04 7.93
N THR A 20 8.24 -1.64 8.04
CA THR A 20 7.72 -2.57 7.03
C THR A 20 7.64 -1.91 5.66
N ASN A 21 7.08 -0.71 5.57
CA ASN A 21 6.88 -0.01 4.30
C ASN A 21 8.21 0.39 3.63
N ILE A 22 9.23 0.74 4.41
CA ILE A 22 10.56 1.08 3.90
C ILE A 22 11.34 -0.16 3.46
N THR A 23 11.15 -1.30 4.12
CA THR A 23 11.87 -2.54 3.78
C THR A 23 11.43 -3.17 2.47
N VAL A 24 10.19 -2.96 2.04
CA VAL A 24 9.66 -3.53 0.78
C VAL A 24 10.41 -3.00 -0.46
N PRO A 25 10.60 -1.68 -0.66
CA PRO A 25 11.39 -1.17 -1.79
C PRO A 25 12.86 -1.58 -1.77
N LEU A 26 13.44 -1.76 -0.57
CA LEU A 26 14.84 -2.20 -0.44
C LEU A 26 15.07 -3.55 -1.09
N LEU A 27 14.08 -4.44 -1.07
CA LEU A 27 14.14 -5.73 -1.74
C LEU A 27 14.39 -5.57 -3.24
N GLY A 28 13.57 -4.75 -3.90
CA GLY A 28 13.72 -4.49 -5.33
C GLY A 28 15.05 -3.83 -5.70
N LEU A 29 15.59 -2.97 -4.81
CA LEU A 29 16.90 -2.36 -5.01
C LEU A 29 18.03 -3.39 -4.93
N VAL A 30 17.98 -4.34 -3.99
CA VAL A 30 18.98 -5.39 -3.86
C VAL A 30 18.92 -6.34 -5.05
N ASP A 31 17.72 -6.78 -5.47
CA ASP A 31 17.56 -7.62 -6.66
C ASP A 31 18.13 -6.91 -7.90
N THR A 32 17.84 -5.61 -8.07
CA THR A 32 18.38 -4.78 -9.15
C THR A 32 19.91 -4.66 -9.08
N ALA A 33 20.48 -4.50 -7.88
CA ALA A 33 21.92 -4.43 -7.69
C ALA A 33 22.60 -5.77 -8.04
N ILE A 34 22.04 -6.91 -7.63
CA ILE A 34 22.56 -8.24 -7.97
C ILE A 34 22.59 -8.42 -9.50
N VAL A 35 21.48 -8.07 -10.18
CA VAL A 35 21.39 -8.20 -11.65
C VAL A 35 22.33 -7.21 -12.36
N GLY A 36 22.44 -5.99 -11.84
CA GLY A 36 23.33 -4.96 -12.41
C GLY A 36 24.78 -5.38 -12.45
N HIS A 37 25.25 -6.22 -11.53
CA HIS A 37 26.60 -6.77 -11.50
C HIS A 37 26.78 -8.02 -12.39
N MET A 38 25.73 -8.52 -13.02
CA MET A 38 25.82 -9.66 -13.95
C MET A 38 26.32 -9.30 -15.36
N GLY A 39 26.57 -8.00 -15.63
CA GLY A 39 27.16 -7.51 -16.88
C GLY A 39 26.22 -7.62 -18.11
N ASN A 40 24.91 -7.78 -17.91
CA ASN A 40 23.95 -7.87 -19.01
C ASN A 40 22.72 -6.98 -18.77
N ALA A 41 22.63 -5.91 -19.54
CA ALA A 41 21.53 -4.95 -19.47
C ALA A 41 20.14 -5.56 -19.73
N THR A 42 20.07 -6.63 -20.56
CA THR A 42 18.83 -7.30 -20.90
C THR A 42 18.24 -8.04 -19.69
N TYR A 43 19.08 -8.65 -18.84
CA TYR A 43 18.63 -9.25 -17.57
C TYR A 43 18.08 -8.21 -16.61
N LEU A 44 18.78 -7.06 -16.50
CA LEU A 44 18.33 -5.95 -15.66
C LEU A 44 16.94 -5.45 -16.10
N ALA A 45 16.78 -5.23 -17.40
CA ALA A 45 15.50 -4.81 -17.96
C ALA A 45 14.40 -5.84 -17.73
N ALA A 46 14.69 -7.15 -17.87
CA ALA A 46 13.72 -8.23 -17.68
C ALA A 46 13.25 -8.34 -16.22
N VAL A 47 14.17 -8.25 -15.26
CA VAL A 47 13.82 -8.23 -13.82
C VAL A 47 13.01 -6.97 -13.50
N GLY A 48 13.38 -5.81 -14.06
CA GLY A 48 12.62 -4.57 -13.91
C GLY A 48 11.18 -4.70 -14.41
N VAL A 49 10.97 -5.23 -15.62
CA VAL A 49 9.64 -5.51 -16.18
C VAL A 49 8.87 -6.50 -15.30
N GLY A 50 9.50 -7.61 -14.90
CA GLY A 50 8.86 -8.60 -14.05
C GLY A 50 8.43 -8.04 -12.70
N THR A 51 9.29 -7.29 -12.04
CA THR A 51 9.00 -6.62 -10.76
C THR A 51 7.87 -5.61 -10.91
N MET A 52 7.85 -4.83 -12.00
CA MET A 52 6.77 -3.88 -12.30
C MET A 52 5.41 -4.58 -12.45
N ILE A 53 5.38 -5.72 -13.16
CA ILE A 53 4.16 -6.54 -13.31
C ILE A 53 3.63 -6.98 -11.94
N PHE A 54 4.46 -7.58 -11.11
CA PHE A 54 4.02 -8.10 -9.82
C PHE A 54 3.69 -6.99 -8.82
N ASN A 55 4.39 -5.86 -8.84
CA ASN A 55 4.03 -4.70 -8.04
C ASN A 55 2.64 -4.19 -8.38
N LEU A 56 2.29 -4.10 -9.68
CA LEU A 56 0.97 -3.68 -10.12
C LEU A 56 -0.11 -4.68 -9.69
N ILE A 57 0.12 -5.98 -9.92
CA ILE A 57 -0.81 -7.05 -9.51
C ILE A 57 -1.04 -6.99 -8.00
N TYR A 58 0.01 -6.99 -7.19
CA TYR A 58 -0.11 -7.02 -5.74
C TYR A 58 -0.69 -5.73 -5.17
N TRP A 59 -0.40 -4.57 -5.76
CA TRP A 59 -1.02 -3.31 -5.35
C TRP A 59 -2.54 -3.35 -5.48
N VAL A 60 -3.05 -3.87 -6.59
CA VAL A 60 -4.49 -4.03 -6.81
C VAL A 60 -5.12 -4.93 -5.74
N PHE A 61 -4.44 -5.99 -5.31
CA PHE A 61 -4.92 -6.90 -4.26
C PHE A 61 -4.63 -6.44 -2.83
N GLY A 62 -4.05 -5.27 -2.63
CA GLY A 62 -3.83 -4.66 -1.30
C GLY A 62 -5.11 -4.50 -0.45
N PHE A 63 -6.29 -4.53 -1.07
CA PHE A 63 -7.57 -4.52 -0.38
C PHE A 63 -7.75 -5.70 0.59
N LEU A 64 -7.12 -6.85 0.33
CA LEU A 64 -7.14 -8.01 1.23
C LEU A 64 -6.57 -7.65 2.61
N ARG A 65 -5.47 -6.90 2.66
CA ARG A 65 -4.88 -6.41 3.89
C ARG A 65 -5.79 -5.38 4.56
N MET A 66 -6.19 -4.35 3.82
CA MET A 66 -6.96 -3.20 4.33
C MET A 66 -8.33 -3.63 4.86
N GLY A 67 -9.09 -4.41 4.08
CA GLY A 67 -10.41 -4.88 4.49
C GLY A 67 -10.35 -5.80 5.72
N THR A 68 -9.34 -6.67 5.77
CA THR A 68 -9.14 -7.56 6.92
C THR A 68 -8.75 -6.78 8.17
N SER A 69 -7.86 -5.76 8.06
CA SER A 69 -7.39 -5.01 9.23
C SER A 69 -8.53 -4.22 9.89
N GLY A 70 -9.31 -3.48 9.10
CA GLY A 70 -10.40 -2.66 9.63
C GLY A 70 -11.49 -3.50 10.33
N MET A 71 -11.94 -4.58 9.68
CA MET A 71 -12.97 -5.45 10.26
C MET A 71 -12.46 -6.19 11.50
N THR A 72 -11.21 -6.65 11.49
CA THR A 72 -10.59 -7.31 12.64
C THR A 72 -10.43 -6.34 13.81
N ALA A 73 -10.00 -5.10 13.55
CA ALA A 73 -9.86 -4.07 14.58
C ALA A 73 -11.19 -3.75 15.27
N GLN A 74 -12.29 -3.67 14.50
CA GLN A 74 -13.62 -3.47 15.06
C GLN A 74 -14.09 -4.68 15.90
N ALA A 75 -13.94 -5.89 15.39
CA ALA A 75 -14.30 -7.10 16.13
C ALA A 75 -13.49 -7.23 17.43
N TRP A 76 -12.19 -6.92 17.37
CA TRP A 76 -11.32 -6.89 18.54
C TRP A 76 -11.75 -5.83 19.56
N GLY A 77 -12.06 -4.61 19.10
CA GLY A 77 -12.57 -3.52 19.92
C GLY A 77 -13.90 -3.87 20.62
N GLY A 78 -14.80 -4.48 19.87
CA GLY A 78 -16.10 -4.98 20.36
C GLY A 78 -16.03 -6.25 21.23
N ARG A 79 -14.82 -6.79 21.46
CA ARG A 79 -14.58 -8.07 22.18
C ARG A 79 -15.27 -9.27 21.52
N ASP A 80 -15.58 -9.21 20.24
CA ASP A 80 -16.16 -10.30 19.47
C ASP A 80 -15.06 -11.21 18.92
N LEU A 81 -14.50 -12.05 19.81
CA LEU A 81 -13.42 -12.96 19.47
C LEU A 81 -13.83 -14.03 18.45
N SER A 82 -15.11 -14.40 18.41
CA SER A 82 -15.64 -15.33 17.41
C SER A 82 -15.51 -14.74 16.00
N ASN A 83 -15.89 -13.48 15.86
CA ASN A 83 -15.76 -12.77 14.59
C ASN A 83 -14.31 -12.54 14.19
N VAL A 84 -13.41 -12.23 15.14
CA VAL A 84 -11.96 -12.16 14.90
C VAL A 84 -11.43 -13.44 14.26
N LYS A 85 -11.84 -14.62 14.75
CA LYS A 85 -11.47 -15.94 14.20
C LYS A 85 -12.11 -16.19 12.83
N ILE A 86 -13.38 -15.83 12.66
CA ILE A 86 -14.10 -15.98 11.39
C ILE A 86 -13.47 -15.12 10.30
N LEU A 87 -13.09 -13.87 10.61
CA LEU A 87 -12.44 -12.95 9.68
C LEU A 87 -11.10 -13.49 9.20
N LEU A 88 -10.29 -14.07 10.09
CA LEU A 88 -9.05 -14.75 9.70
C LEU A 88 -9.31 -15.85 8.67
N LYS A 89 -10.25 -16.75 8.95
CA LYS A 89 -10.58 -17.86 8.04
C LYS A 89 -11.11 -17.36 6.70
N ARG A 90 -12.03 -16.39 6.73
CA ARG A 90 -12.63 -15.83 5.50
C ARG A 90 -11.61 -15.09 4.63
N SER A 91 -10.80 -14.23 5.24
CA SER A 91 -9.80 -13.48 4.48
C SER A 91 -8.76 -14.41 3.86
N THR A 92 -8.30 -15.43 4.60
CA THR A 92 -7.38 -16.45 4.08
C THR A 92 -8.02 -17.28 2.95
N ALA A 93 -9.28 -17.67 3.10
CA ALA A 93 -9.99 -18.41 2.05
C ALA A 93 -10.16 -17.59 0.77
N VAL A 94 -10.51 -16.30 0.91
CA VAL A 94 -10.64 -15.38 -0.24
C VAL A 94 -9.29 -15.16 -0.91
N SER A 95 -8.21 -14.95 -0.14
CA SER A 95 -6.87 -14.76 -0.72
C SER A 95 -6.39 -16.01 -1.46
N LEU A 96 -6.63 -17.21 -0.93
CA LEU A 96 -6.31 -18.45 -1.63
C LEU A 96 -7.17 -18.67 -2.88
N GLY A 97 -8.45 -18.30 -2.84
CA GLY A 97 -9.34 -18.34 -4.00
C GLY A 97 -8.87 -17.41 -5.13
N ILE A 98 -8.48 -16.18 -4.78
CA ILE A 98 -7.92 -15.21 -5.74
C ILE A 98 -6.58 -15.71 -6.28
N ALA A 99 -5.72 -16.26 -5.42
CA ALA A 99 -4.44 -16.83 -5.85
C ALA A 99 -4.62 -17.98 -6.83
N ALA A 100 -5.57 -18.87 -6.55
CA ALA A 100 -5.92 -19.97 -7.48
C ALA A 100 -6.41 -19.40 -8.82
N LEU A 101 -7.22 -18.35 -8.81
CA LEU A 101 -7.67 -17.67 -10.03
C LEU A 101 -6.49 -17.05 -10.82
N ILE A 102 -5.54 -16.40 -10.14
CA ILE A 102 -4.31 -15.87 -10.77
C ILE A 102 -3.51 -17.00 -11.41
N LEU A 103 -3.34 -18.14 -10.73
CA LEU A 103 -2.62 -19.28 -11.27
C LEU A 103 -3.36 -19.93 -12.46
N LEU A 104 -4.68 -20.00 -12.42
CA LEU A 104 -5.48 -20.50 -13.53
C LEU A 104 -5.41 -19.57 -14.76
N LEU A 105 -5.41 -18.27 -14.51
CA LEU A 105 -5.39 -17.24 -15.55
C LEU A 105 -3.97 -16.69 -15.80
N GLN A 106 -2.91 -17.37 -15.34
CA GLN A 106 -1.53 -16.87 -15.42
C GLN A 106 -1.10 -16.56 -16.86
N TRP A 107 -1.52 -17.39 -17.83
CA TRP A 107 -1.17 -17.16 -19.23
C TRP A 107 -1.81 -15.88 -19.81
N PRO A 108 -3.14 -15.71 -19.83
CA PRO A 108 -3.75 -14.47 -20.33
C PRO A 108 -3.34 -13.25 -19.52
N LEU A 109 -3.14 -13.37 -18.19
CA LEU A 109 -2.68 -12.28 -17.34
C LEU A 109 -1.25 -11.84 -17.74
N ARG A 110 -0.35 -12.79 -17.97
CA ARG A 110 1.01 -12.51 -18.44
C ARG A 110 1.00 -11.75 -19.76
N GLU A 111 0.27 -12.27 -20.76
CA GLU A 111 0.23 -11.63 -22.10
C GLU A 111 -0.39 -10.21 -22.02
N LEU A 112 -1.43 -10.03 -21.20
CA LEU A 112 -2.03 -8.71 -20.97
C LEU A 112 -1.03 -7.74 -20.34
N MET A 113 -0.29 -8.16 -19.33
CA MET A 113 0.70 -7.30 -18.67
C MET A 113 1.88 -6.97 -19.59
N LEU A 114 2.38 -7.95 -20.33
CA LEU A 114 3.45 -7.73 -21.30
C LEU A 114 3.01 -6.84 -22.46
N TRP A 115 1.77 -6.97 -22.91
CA TRP A 115 1.21 -6.05 -23.90
C TRP A 115 1.08 -4.62 -23.37
N LEU A 116 0.64 -4.47 -22.13
CA LEU A 116 0.50 -3.16 -21.49
C LEU A 116 1.84 -2.44 -21.28
N ILE A 117 2.88 -3.18 -20.91
CA ILE A 117 4.22 -2.63 -20.64
C ILE A 117 5.03 -2.45 -21.93
N GLY A 118 4.85 -3.32 -22.91
CA GLY A 118 5.50 -3.25 -24.22
C GLY A 118 7.02 -3.43 -24.17
N PRO A 119 7.57 -4.49 -23.51
CA PRO A 119 9.01 -4.69 -23.47
C PRO A 119 9.58 -4.96 -24.87
N THR A 120 10.86 -4.64 -25.10
CA THR A 120 11.56 -4.94 -26.36
C THR A 120 11.61 -6.43 -26.64
N ALA A 121 11.83 -6.81 -27.90
CA ALA A 121 11.85 -8.20 -28.35
C ALA A 121 12.87 -9.07 -27.57
N ASP A 122 14.04 -8.50 -27.20
CA ASP A 122 15.10 -9.17 -26.47
C ASP A 122 14.77 -9.37 -24.98
N VAL A 123 14.00 -8.46 -24.39
CA VAL A 123 13.62 -8.49 -22.96
C VAL A 123 12.42 -9.40 -22.73
N ARG A 124 11.48 -9.47 -23.69
CA ARG A 124 10.23 -10.18 -23.54
C ARG A 124 10.37 -11.68 -23.13
N PRO A 125 11.24 -12.48 -23.76
CA PRO A 125 11.40 -13.90 -23.37
C PRO A 125 11.86 -14.07 -21.93
N LEU A 126 12.77 -13.20 -21.48
CA LEU A 126 13.29 -13.21 -20.13
C LEU A 126 12.23 -12.76 -19.12
N ALA A 127 11.45 -11.73 -19.43
CA ALA A 127 10.32 -11.30 -18.61
C ALA A 127 9.25 -12.40 -18.48
N VAL A 128 9.00 -13.16 -19.54
CA VAL A 128 8.13 -14.36 -19.51
C VAL A 128 8.68 -15.40 -18.54
N THR A 129 9.96 -15.71 -18.61
CA THR A 129 10.60 -16.66 -17.68
C THR A 129 10.51 -16.20 -16.24
N TYR A 130 10.80 -14.92 -15.97
CA TYR A 130 10.65 -14.33 -14.64
C TYR A 130 9.21 -14.44 -14.12
N PHE A 131 8.22 -14.05 -14.95
CA PHE A 131 6.81 -14.15 -14.59
C PHE A 131 6.40 -15.59 -14.25
N ASN A 132 6.78 -16.56 -15.09
CA ASN A 132 6.42 -17.97 -14.91
C ASN A 132 6.96 -18.56 -13.61
N ILE A 133 8.07 -18.04 -13.09
CA ILE A 133 8.62 -18.44 -11.79
C ILE A 133 7.89 -17.71 -10.64
N VAL A 134 7.84 -16.38 -10.69
CA VAL A 134 7.35 -15.57 -9.57
C VAL A 134 5.84 -15.69 -9.35
N VAL A 135 5.06 -16.03 -10.38
CA VAL A 135 3.60 -16.21 -10.26
C VAL A 135 3.23 -17.29 -9.23
N TRP A 136 4.07 -18.29 -9.01
CA TRP A 136 3.89 -19.31 -7.97
C TRP A 136 4.02 -18.77 -6.55
N GLY A 137 4.51 -17.56 -6.38
CA GLY A 137 4.48 -16.80 -5.12
C GLY A 137 3.13 -16.14 -4.81
N ALA A 138 2.19 -16.08 -5.76
CA ALA A 138 0.90 -15.41 -5.55
C ALA A 138 0.09 -15.98 -4.37
N PRO A 139 0.00 -17.32 -4.15
CA PRO A 139 -0.69 -17.87 -2.98
C PRO A 139 -0.11 -17.37 -1.65
N THR A 140 1.20 -17.25 -1.58
CA THR A 140 1.89 -16.81 -0.36
C THR A 140 1.69 -15.32 -0.12
N MET A 141 1.88 -14.49 -1.14
CA MET A 141 1.76 -13.03 -1.01
C MET A 141 0.34 -12.58 -0.67
N LEU A 142 -0.68 -13.14 -1.33
CA LEU A 142 -2.06 -12.78 -1.03
C LEU A 142 -2.50 -13.27 0.36
N THR A 143 -2.02 -14.45 0.78
CA THR A 143 -2.26 -14.96 2.14
C THR A 143 -1.55 -14.08 3.19
N LEU A 144 -0.33 -13.66 2.91
CA LEU A 144 0.41 -12.72 3.77
C LEU A 144 -0.29 -11.37 3.91
N TYR A 145 -0.94 -10.86 2.85
CA TYR A 145 -1.77 -9.65 2.97
C TYR A 145 -2.91 -9.85 3.96
N SER A 146 -3.64 -10.96 3.87
CA SER A 146 -4.71 -11.28 4.81
C SER A 146 -4.21 -11.44 6.25
N LEU A 147 -3.10 -12.18 6.45
CA LEU A 147 -2.50 -12.36 7.78
C LEU A 147 -1.96 -11.05 8.34
N SER A 148 -1.26 -10.25 7.55
CA SER A 148 -0.75 -8.93 7.96
C SER A 148 -1.89 -7.99 8.33
N GLY A 149 -2.98 -7.95 7.54
CA GLY A 149 -4.18 -7.20 7.87
C GLY A 149 -4.79 -7.64 9.20
N TRP A 150 -4.88 -8.95 9.42
CA TRP A 150 -5.38 -9.50 10.67
C TRP A 150 -4.48 -9.12 11.87
N PHE A 151 -3.16 -9.22 11.75
CA PHE A 151 -2.22 -8.80 12.80
C PHE A 151 -2.34 -7.31 13.12
N ILE A 152 -2.45 -6.45 12.09
CA ILE A 152 -2.67 -5.00 12.27
C ILE A 152 -3.97 -4.76 13.02
N GLY A 153 -5.07 -5.41 12.63
CA GLY A 153 -6.36 -5.36 13.33
C GLY A 153 -6.29 -5.82 14.78
N MET A 154 -5.45 -6.81 15.07
CA MET A 154 -5.13 -7.27 16.43
C MET A 154 -4.17 -6.33 17.20
N GLN A 155 -3.88 -5.13 16.69
CA GLN A 155 -3.00 -4.12 17.28
C GLN A 155 -1.53 -4.55 17.35
N ASN A 156 -1.08 -5.47 16.50
CA ASN A 156 0.28 -6.02 16.53
C ASN A 156 0.97 -5.88 15.17
N THR A 157 1.51 -4.69 14.88
CA THR A 157 2.27 -4.39 13.66
C THR A 157 3.72 -4.90 13.71
N ARG A 158 4.20 -5.35 14.87
CA ARG A 158 5.54 -5.94 14.99
C ARG A 158 5.65 -7.26 14.23
N LEU A 159 4.57 -8.04 14.17
CA LEU A 159 4.60 -9.32 13.46
C LEU A 159 4.77 -9.13 11.94
N PRO A 160 3.97 -8.30 11.25
CA PRO A 160 4.23 -7.97 9.85
C PRO A 160 5.63 -7.42 9.60
N MET A 161 6.15 -6.55 10.49
CA MET A 161 7.51 -6.03 10.41
C MET A 161 8.56 -7.16 10.46
N THR A 162 8.45 -8.05 11.44
CA THR A 162 9.39 -9.17 11.59
C THR A 162 9.35 -10.09 10.36
N ILE A 163 8.15 -10.37 9.83
CA ILE A 163 7.98 -11.19 8.64
C ILE A 163 8.63 -10.52 7.44
N SER A 164 8.41 -9.22 7.22
CA SER A 164 8.97 -8.46 6.11
C SER A 164 10.51 -8.43 6.16
N ILE A 165 11.08 -8.16 7.33
CA ILE A 165 12.55 -8.18 7.51
C ILE A 165 13.11 -9.58 7.22
N LEU A 166 12.47 -10.63 7.74
CA LEU A 166 12.90 -12.01 7.50
C LEU A 166 12.83 -12.36 6.00
N GLN A 167 11.75 -11.96 5.31
CA GLN A 167 11.63 -12.16 3.87
C GLN A 167 12.77 -11.49 3.11
N ASN A 168 13.13 -10.25 3.46
CA ASN A 168 14.22 -9.53 2.81
C ASN A 168 15.57 -10.23 3.04
N ILE A 169 15.86 -10.66 4.26
CA ILE A 169 17.10 -11.38 4.58
C ILE A 169 17.18 -12.69 3.78
N ILE A 170 16.09 -13.45 3.75
CA ILE A 170 16.05 -14.74 3.02
C ILE A 170 16.14 -14.51 1.51
N ASN A 171 15.46 -13.47 0.97
CA ASN A 171 15.55 -13.16 -0.44
C ASN A 171 16.98 -12.83 -0.85
N ILE A 172 17.66 -11.93 -0.12
CA ILE A 172 19.05 -11.56 -0.38
C ILE A 172 19.94 -12.79 -0.33
N GLY A 173 19.83 -13.60 0.74
CA GLY A 173 20.63 -14.82 0.90
C GLY A 173 20.38 -15.85 -0.20
N ALA A 174 19.10 -16.11 -0.54
CA ALA A 174 18.72 -17.06 -1.57
C ALA A 174 19.14 -16.57 -2.97
N SER A 175 18.88 -15.31 -3.31
CA SER A 175 19.28 -14.74 -4.60
C SER A 175 20.80 -14.77 -4.80
N LEU A 176 21.58 -14.34 -3.80
CA LEU A 176 23.06 -14.42 -3.86
C LEU A 176 23.55 -15.86 -4.00
N THR A 177 23.00 -16.81 -3.24
CA THR A 177 23.38 -18.22 -3.29
C THR A 177 23.05 -18.84 -4.64
N LEU A 178 21.86 -18.59 -5.18
CA LEU A 178 21.43 -19.14 -6.47
C LEU A 178 22.20 -18.53 -7.64
N VAL A 179 22.45 -17.23 -7.60
CA VAL A 179 23.17 -16.52 -8.68
C VAL A 179 24.65 -16.84 -8.66
N TYR A 180 25.33 -16.63 -7.53
CA TYR A 180 26.80 -16.76 -7.47
C TYR A 180 27.25 -18.17 -7.08
N GLY A 181 26.46 -18.91 -6.27
CA GLY A 181 26.81 -20.28 -5.85
C GLY A 181 26.46 -21.34 -6.89
N TYR A 182 25.27 -21.25 -7.48
CA TYR A 182 24.79 -22.22 -8.47
C TYR A 182 24.90 -21.73 -9.93
N GLY A 183 25.37 -20.51 -10.16
CA GLY A 183 25.52 -19.95 -11.50
C GLY A 183 24.18 -19.66 -12.22
N MET A 184 23.07 -19.63 -11.46
CA MET A 184 21.78 -19.25 -12.02
C MET A 184 21.78 -17.78 -12.34
N LYS A 185 21.18 -17.43 -13.46
CA LYS A 185 21.09 -16.03 -13.89
C LYS A 185 19.87 -15.37 -13.26
N MET A 186 19.04 -14.76 -14.09
CA MET A 186 17.79 -14.10 -13.69
C MET A 186 16.82 -15.07 -12.98
N GLU A 187 16.84 -16.36 -13.37
CA GLU A 187 16.04 -17.42 -12.73
C GLU A 187 16.36 -17.57 -11.24
N GLY A 188 17.65 -17.38 -10.87
CA GLY A 188 18.08 -17.43 -9.47
C GLY A 188 17.44 -16.33 -8.62
N ILE A 189 17.29 -15.13 -9.17
CA ILE A 189 16.62 -13.99 -8.49
C ILE A 189 15.12 -14.27 -8.36
N ALA A 190 14.48 -14.70 -9.45
CA ALA A 190 13.06 -15.05 -9.43
C ALA A 190 12.75 -16.17 -8.41
N LEU A 191 13.55 -17.21 -8.36
CA LEU A 191 13.44 -18.29 -7.37
C LEU A 191 13.74 -17.80 -5.95
N GLY A 192 14.76 -16.96 -5.75
CA GLY A 192 15.08 -16.33 -4.48
C GLY A 192 13.89 -15.57 -3.91
N THR A 193 13.19 -14.82 -4.76
CA THR A 193 11.97 -14.09 -4.40
C THR A 193 10.85 -15.06 -3.96
N VAL A 194 10.61 -16.14 -4.71
CA VAL A 194 9.60 -17.14 -4.35
C VAL A 194 9.95 -17.84 -3.03
N ILE A 195 11.20 -18.25 -2.85
CA ILE A 195 11.68 -18.87 -1.59
C ILE A 195 11.42 -17.95 -0.41
N ALA A 196 11.77 -16.65 -0.53
CA ALA A 196 11.54 -15.67 0.52
C ALA A 196 10.05 -15.48 0.84
N GLN A 197 9.19 -15.50 -0.18
CA GLN A 197 7.73 -15.37 0.00
C GLN A 197 7.19 -16.59 0.77
N TYR A 198 7.57 -17.80 0.42
CA TYR A 198 7.16 -19.02 1.14
C TYR A 198 7.70 -19.05 2.57
N ALA A 199 8.96 -18.68 2.77
CA ALA A 199 9.56 -18.58 4.10
C ALA A 199 8.82 -17.55 4.97
N GLY A 200 8.43 -16.40 4.39
CA GLY A 200 7.60 -15.39 5.06
C GLY A 200 6.23 -15.93 5.47
N LEU A 201 5.57 -16.71 4.62
CA LEU A 201 4.29 -17.34 4.95
C LEU A 201 4.45 -18.36 6.10
N LEU A 202 5.47 -19.20 6.05
CA LEU A 202 5.76 -20.15 7.13
C LEU A 202 6.03 -19.44 8.45
N ALA A 203 6.82 -18.36 8.42
CA ALA A 203 7.05 -17.52 9.59
C ALA A 203 5.75 -16.88 10.11
N ALA A 204 4.89 -16.38 9.22
CA ALA A 204 3.60 -15.81 9.59
C ALA A 204 2.70 -16.83 10.28
N ILE A 205 2.62 -18.06 9.75
CA ILE A 205 1.85 -19.16 10.35
C ILE A 205 2.44 -19.56 11.71
N ALA A 206 3.76 -19.66 11.82
CA ALA A 206 4.44 -19.98 13.07
C ALA A 206 4.17 -18.92 14.14
N LEU A 207 4.29 -17.64 13.79
CA LEU A 207 3.99 -16.52 14.68
C LEU A 207 2.51 -16.46 15.06
N LEU A 208 1.60 -16.71 14.11
CA LEU A 208 0.17 -16.82 14.36
C LEU A 208 -0.10 -17.90 15.41
N TRP A 209 0.46 -19.07 15.21
CA TRP A 209 0.30 -20.19 16.14
C TRP A 209 0.93 -19.89 17.50
N HIS A 210 2.12 -19.36 17.54
CA HIS A 210 2.85 -19.04 18.79
C HIS A 210 2.07 -18.03 19.65
N TYR A 211 1.63 -16.91 19.07
CA TYR A 211 0.99 -15.83 19.82
C TYR A 211 -0.52 -16.01 20.04
N TYR A 212 -1.21 -16.69 19.13
CA TYR A 212 -2.68 -16.69 19.11
C TYR A 212 -3.31 -18.09 19.20
N LYS A 213 -2.54 -19.17 19.37
CA LYS A 213 -3.09 -20.54 19.47
C LYS A 213 -4.17 -20.68 20.55
N ARG A 214 -4.00 -20.08 21.71
CA ARG A 214 -4.99 -20.12 22.80
C ARG A 214 -6.30 -19.44 22.38
N LEU A 215 -6.23 -18.26 21.76
CA LEU A 215 -7.42 -17.57 21.24
C LEU A 215 -8.11 -18.43 20.18
N LEU A 216 -7.36 -19.00 19.27
CA LEU A 216 -7.88 -19.80 18.16
C LEU A 216 -8.48 -21.14 18.62
N SER A 217 -7.99 -21.73 19.71
CA SER A 217 -8.49 -22.99 20.25
C SER A 217 -9.71 -22.84 21.15
N ILE A 218 -9.73 -21.82 22.02
CA ILE A 218 -10.79 -21.62 23.03
C ILE A 218 -12.06 -21.04 22.42
N VAL A 219 -11.94 -20.17 21.40
CA VAL A 219 -13.09 -19.50 20.81
C VAL A 219 -13.82 -20.43 19.85
N PRO A 220 -15.14 -20.70 20.08
CA PRO A 220 -15.96 -21.51 19.18
C PRO A 220 -15.97 -20.93 17.76
N SER A 221 -16.03 -21.82 16.77
CA SER A 221 -16.13 -21.39 15.35
C SER A 221 -17.54 -20.93 14.96
N HIS A 222 -18.52 -21.15 15.84
CA HIS A 222 -19.90 -20.71 15.66
C HIS A 222 -20.30 -19.76 16.79
N PRO A 223 -21.03 -18.67 16.48
CA PRO A 223 -21.46 -17.73 17.50
C PRO A 223 -22.45 -18.43 18.48
N ARG A 224 -22.13 -18.32 19.75
CA ARG A 224 -23.11 -18.57 20.79
C ARG A 224 -23.90 -17.30 21.02
N THR A 225 -25.18 -17.29 20.59
CA THR A 225 -26.24 -16.39 21.02
C THR A 225 -26.23 -14.90 20.68
N SER A 226 -27.43 -14.39 20.35
CA SER A 226 -28.05 -13.07 20.60
C SER A 226 -27.29 -11.75 20.35
N VAL A 227 -26.09 -11.74 19.85
CA VAL A 227 -25.40 -10.54 19.33
C VAL A 227 -25.85 -10.36 17.88
N PRO A 228 -26.13 -9.11 17.41
CA PRO A 228 -26.51 -8.88 16.03
C PRO A 228 -25.53 -9.52 15.07
N PRO A 229 -26.02 -10.08 13.94
CA PRO A 229 -25.27 -11.01 13.12
C PRO A 229 -23.92 -10.45 12.72
N HIS A 230 -22.87 -11.28 12.85
CA HIS A 230 -21.54 -11.06 12.31
C HIS A 230 -21.60 -10.33 10.96
N PRO A 231 -20.58 -9.55 10.59
CA PRO A 231 -20.57 -8.95 9.26
C PRO A 231 -20.89 -10.04 8.26
N ARG A 232 -22.09 -9.94 7.70
CA ARG A 232 -22.60 -10.94 6.75
C ARG A 232 -21.59 -11.05 5.64
N THR A 233 -21.39 -12.22 5.05
CA THR A 233 -20.53 -12.39 3.87
C THR A 233 -20.69 -11.24 2.86
N PRO A 234 -21.91 -10.74 2.58
CA PRO A 234 -22.11 -9.56 1.75
C PRO A 234 -21.38 -8.29 2.22
N GLN A 235 -21.32 -8.04 3.54
CA GLN A 235 -20.61 -6.87 4.06
C GLN A 235 -19.09 -7.01 3.91
N PHE A 236 -18.53 -8.20 4.14
CA PHE A 236 -17.12 -8.47 3.89
C PHE A 236 -16.76 -8.22 2.43
N LEU A 237 -17.56 -8.74 1.50
CA LEU A 237 -17.35 -8.55 0.06
C LEU A 237 -17.53 -7.08 -0.35
N ALA A 238 -18.53 -6.38 0.20
CA ALA A 238 -18.77 -4.97 -0.09
C ALA A 238 -17.59 -4.09 0.33
N VAL A 239 -17.05 -4.29 1.53
CA VAL A 239 -15.87 -3.56 2.02
C VAL A 239 -14.67 -3.79 1.09
N ASN A 240 -14.39 -5.03 0.74
CA ASN A 240 -13.26 -5.37 -0.13
C ASN A 240 -13.45 -4.82 -1.55
N ARG A 241 -14.67 -4.90 -2.11
CA ARG A 241 -15.02 -4.34 -3.41
C ARG A 241 -14.79 -2.83 -3.45
N ASP A 242 -15.26 -2.11 -2.43
CA ASP A 242 -15.13 -0.65 -2.39
C ASP A 242 -13.65 -0.23 -2.32
N ILE A 243 -12.82 -0.95 -1.53
CA ILE A 243 -11.38 -0.70 -1.47
C ILE A 243 -10.71 -1.04 -2.80
N PHE A 244 -11.09 -2.15 -3.43
CA PHE A 244 -10.60 -2.54 -4.76
C PHE A 244 -10.89 -1.46 -5.81
N LEU A 245 -12.14 -1.02 -5.92
CA LEU A 245 -12.53 0.02 -6.88
C LEU A 245 -11.83 1.36 -6.59
N ARG A 246 -11.66 1.72 -5.32
CA ARG A 246 -10.86 2.88 -4.92
C ARG A 246 -9.42 2.73 -5.40
N THR A 247 -8.82 1.56 -5.24
CA THR A 247 -7.44 1.32 -5.68
C THR A 247 -7.31 1.43 -7.19
N LEU A 248 -8.30 0.96 -7.95
CA LEU A 248 -8.32 1.17 -9.42
C LEU A 248 -8.33 2.65 -9.79
N CYS A 249 -9.06 3.50 -9.07
CA CYS A 249 -9.01 4.95 -9.29
C CYS A 249 -7.59 5.51 -9.09
N LEU A 250 -6.88 5.07 -8.03
CA LEU A 250 -5.51 5.51 -7.77
C LEU A 250 -4.53 5.03 -8.84
N VAL A 251 -4.65 3.77 -9.25
CA VAL A 251 -3.82 3.19 -10.33
C VAL A 251 -4.05 3.96 -11.63
N ALA A 252 -5.32 4.22 -11.99
CA ALA A 252 -5.66 4.95 -13.20
C ALA A 252 -5.06 6.38 -13.20
N VAL A 253 -5.13 7.09 -12.09
CA VAL A 253 -4.52 8.43 -11.93
C VAL A 253 -3.01 8.35 -12.11
N ASN A 254 -2.32 7.40 -11.47
CA ASN A 254 -0.86 7.26 -11.57
C ASN A 254 -0.42 6.89 -13.00
N LEU A 255 -1.08 5.94 -13.63
CA LEU A 255 -0.78 5.54 -15.00
C LEU A 255 -1.00 6.69 -15.98
N TYR A 256 -2.11 7.43 -15.80
CA TYR A 256 -2.40 8.57 -16.67
C TYR A 256 -1.43 9.73 -16.44
N PHE A 257 -1.02 10.01 -15.20
CA PHE A 257 0.01 11.01 -14.88
C PHE A 257 1.31 10.72 -15.64
N THR A 258 1.78 9.48 -15.59
CA THR A 258 2.98 9.05 -16.32
C THR A 258 2.79 9.16 -17.82
N SER A 259 1.65 8.70 -18.36
CA SER A 259 1.34 8.80 -19.79
C SER A 259 1.22 10.24 -20.28
N ALA A 260 0.60 11.12 -19.51
CA ALA A 260 0.49 12.54 -19.83
C ALA A 260 1.85 13.26 -19.79
N GLY A 261 2.73 12.86 -18.86
CA GLY A 261 4.13 13.32 -18.87
C GLY A 261 4.90 12.86 -20.11
N ALA A 262 4.74 11.60 -20.49
CA ALA A 262 5.39 11.04 -21.69
C ALA A 262 4.97 11.77 -23.00
N ARG A 263 3.73 12.18 -23.11
CA ARG A 263 3.22 12.95 -24.26
C ARG A 263 3.84 14.35 -24.37
N GLN A 264 4.39 14.88 -23.28
CA GLN A 264 5.06 16.19 -23.26
C GLN A 264 6.56 16.11 -23.60
N GLY A 265 7.07 14.90 -23.81
CA GLY A 265 8.47 14.63 -24.21
C GLY A 265 9.25 13.85 -23.15
N ALA A 266 10.39 13.31 -23.58
CA ALA A 266 11.24 12.45 -22.76
C ALA A 266 11.80 13.17 -21.52
N THR A 267 12.22 14.42 -21.66
CA THR A 267 12.73 15.23 -20.55
C THR A 267 11.69 15.46 -19.48
N ILE A 268 10.45 15.82 -19.86
CA ILE A 268 9.34 16.01 -18.91
C ILE A 268 8.97 14.70 -18.21
N LEU A 269 8.94 13.58 -18.94
CA LEU A 269 8.73 12.27 -18.34
C LEU A 269 9.80 11.95 -17.29
N ALA A 270 11.08 12.19 -17.61
CA ALA A 270 12.19 11.97 -16.70
C ALA A 270 12.06 12.86 -15.44
N VAL A 271 11.79 14.14 -15.61
CA VAL A 271 11.57 15.09 -14.51
C VAL A 271 10.41 14.61 -13.60
N ASN A 272 9.25 14.29 -14.19
CA ASN A 272 8.10 13.84 -13.42
C ASN A 272 8.39 12.53 -12.67
N THR A 273 9.11 11.61 -13.30
CA THR A 273 9.52 10.34 -12.68
C THR A 273 10.43 10.58 -11.48
N LEU A 274 11.43 11.45 -11.62
CA LEU A 274 12.36 11.81 -10.54
C LEU A 274 11.63 12.52 -9.38
N MET A 275 10.76 13.48 -9.70
CA MET A 275 9.99 14.21 -8.68
C MET A 275 9.01 13.28 -7.93
N MET A 276 8.44 12.27 -8.60
CA MET A 276 7.60 11.27 -7.94
C MET A 276 8.39 10.38 -6.96
N GLN A 277 9.72 10.27 -7.08
CA GLN A 277 10.52 9.60 -6.04
C GLN A 277 10.49 10.33 -4.69
N LEU A 278 10.25 11.65 -4.69
CA LEU A 278 10.04 12.41 -3.46
C LEU A 278 8.67 12.12 -2.81
N PHE A 279 7.68 11.68 -3.59
CA PHE A 279 6.39 11.26 -3.05
C PHE A 279 6.49 9.97 -2.20
N LEU A 280 7.37 9.04 -2.56
CA LEU A 280 7.45 7.73 -1.95
C LEU A 280 7.85 7.75 -0.45
N PRO A 281 8.91 8.45 0.01
CA PRO A 281 9.28 8.50 1.42
C PRO A 281 8.17 9.08 2.29
N PHE A 282 7.51 10.14 1.82
CA PHE A 282 6.35 10.71 2.51
C PHE A 282 5.21 9.70 2.60
N SER A 283 4.87 9.02 1.49
CA SER A 283 3.82 8.02 1.44
C SER A 283 4.10 6.86 2.41
N TYR A 284 5.30 6.29 2.42
CA TYR A 284 5.66 5.17 3.30
C TYR A 284 5.52 5.49 4.78
N ILE A 285 5.90 6.72 5.17
CA ILE A 285 5.76 7.17 6.55
C ILE A 285 4.30 7.43 6.89
N MET A 286 3.55 8.11 6.03
CA MET A 286 2.13 8.38 6.25
C MET A 286 1.28 7.10 6.24
N ASP A 287 1.62 6.11 5.43
CA ASP A 287 0.99 4.79 5.46
C ASP A 287 1.20 4.08 6.82
N GLY A 288 2.34 4.29 7.48
CA GLY A 288 2.53 3.80 8.84
C GLY A 288 1.56 4.43 9.85
N PHE A 289 1.29 5.73 9.73
CA PHE A 289 0.25 6.39 10.55
C PHE A 289 -1.16 5.97 10.12
N ALA A 290 -1.40 5.69 8.84
CA ALA A 290 -2.65 5.13 8.36
C ALA A 290 -2.91 3.74 8.97
N TYR A 291 -1.90 2.88 9.14
CA TYR A 291 -2.05 1.60 9.85
C TYR A 291 -2.41 1.79 11.31
N ALA A 292 -1.86 2.82 11.98
CA ALA A 292 -2.28 3.17 13.34
C ALA A 292 -3.74 3.66 13.37
N ALA A 293 -4.16 4.41 12.35
CA ALA A 293 -5.54 4.86 12.19
C ALA A 293 -6.50 3.69 11.93
N GLU A 294 -6.13 2.74 11.08
CA GLU A 294 -6.88 1.49 10.84
C GLU A 294 -7.10 0.72 12.16
N ALA A 295 -6.00 0.46 12.85
CA ALA A 295 -6.00 -0.38 14.04
C ALA A 295 -6.71 0.27 15.23
N LEU A 296 -6.29 1.48 15.62
CA LEU A 296 -6.84 2.18 16.79
C LEU A 296 -8.22 2.76 16.51
N GLY A 297 -8.39 3.37 15.32
CA GLY A 297 -9.70 3.87 14.89
C GLY A 297 -10.73 2.78 14.86
N GLY A 298 -10.43 1.65 14.24
CA GLY A 298 -11.30 0.47 14.21
C GLY A 298 -11.61 -0.09 15.60
N ARG A 299 -10.60 -0.20 16.45
CA ARG A 299 -10.75 -0.67 17.84
C ARG A 299 -11.71 0.20 18.65
N TYR A 300 -11.48 1.52 18.68
CA TYR A 300 -12.32 2.41 19.49
C TYR A 300 -13.72 2.57 18.88
N TRP A 301 -13.83 2.53 17.56
CA TRP A 301 -15.12 2.50 16.87
C TRP A 301 -15.92 1.25 17.20
N GLY A 302 -15.31 0.07 17.12
CA GLY A 302 -15.94 -1.21 17.46
C GLY A 302 -16.32 -1.32 18.93
N ALA A 303 -15.51 -0.75 19.82
CA ALA A 303 -15.81 -0.63 21.26
C ALA A 303 -16.90 0.40 21.57
N ARG A 304 -17.36 1.19 20.61
CA ARG A 304 -18.27 2.33 20.78
C ARG A 304 -17.76 3.39 21.78
N HIS A 305 -16.44 3.51 21.89
CA HIS A 305 -15.79 4.43 22.83
C HIS A 305 -15.45 5.75 22.11
N TRP A 306 -16.47 6.58 21.94
CA TRP A 306 -16.45 7.76 21.06
C TRP A 306 -15.45 8.83 21.48
N GLU A 307 -15.26 9.02 22.78
CA GLU A 307 -14.29 9.98 23.32
C GLU A 307 -12.87 9.61 22.90
N SER A 308 -12.45 8.34 23.14
CA SER A 308 -11.14 7.87 22.74
C SER A 308 -10.98 7.83 21.21
N PHE A 309 -12.05 7.54 20.47
CA PHE A 309 -12.04 7.58 19.02
C PHE A 309 -11.73 8.99 18.51
N ARG A 310 -12.45 10.02 19.02
CA ARG A 310 -12.18 11.43 18.65
C ARG A 310 -10.77 11.87 19.04
N ALA A 311 -10.32 11.47 20.23
CA ALA A 311 -8.96 11.77 20.69
C ALA A 311 -7.90 11.15 19.76
N ILE A 312 -8.04 9.87 19.38
CA ILE A 312 -7.12 9.22 18.43
C ILE A 312 -7.11 9.91 17.08
N VAL A 313 -8.27 10.26 16.52
CA VAL A 313 -8.37 11.01 15.26
C VAL A 313 -7.63 12.33 15.34
N SER A 314 -7.85 13.10 16.40
CA SER A 314 -7.14 14.38 16.61
C SER A 314 -5.63 14.22 16.73
N HIS A 315 -5.15 13.22 17.48
CA HIS A 315 -3.72 12.96 17.62
C HIS A 315 -3.07 12.47 16.32
N LEU A 316 -3.80 11.69 15.49
CA LEU A 316 -3.32 11.25 14.18
C LEU A 316 -3.15 12.43 13.23
N PHE A 317 -4.11 13.36 13.21
CA PHE A 317 -3.94 14.61 12.45
C PHE A 317 -2.82 15.49 13.00
N GLY A 318 -2.63 15.51 14.32
CA GLY A 318 -1.49 16.19 14.96
C GLY A 318 -0.15 15.61 14.48
N TRP A 319 0.01 14.27 14.47
CA TRP A 319 1.18 13.62 13.90
C TRP A 319 1.30 13.85 12.38
N GLY A 320 0.19 13.82 11.65
CA GLY A 320 0.15 14.17 10.24
C GLY A 320 0.68 15.59 9.99
N ALA A 321 0.26 16.58 10.78
CA ALA A 321 0.78 17.94 10.68
C ALA A 321 2.29 18.04 10.96
N VAL A 322 2.78 17.33 11.98
CA VAL A 322 4.22 17.25 12.28
C VAL A 322 4.99 16.65 11.10
N MET A 323 4.51 15.54 10.53
CA MET A 323 5.16 14.92 9.37
C MET A 323 5.10 15.84 8.13
N THR A 324 3.96 16.50 7.89
CA THR A 324 3.84 17.50 6.82
C THR A 324 4.89 18.57 6.95
N LEU A 325 5.03 19.16 8.13
CA LEU A 325 6.04 20.20 8.38
C LEU A 325 7.46 19.69 8.15
N LEU A 326 7.81 18.51 8.70
CA LEU A 326 9.13 17.91 8.55
C LEU A 326 9.47 17.63 7.09
N PHE A 327 8.54 17.02 6.34
CA PHE A 327 8.78 16.71 4.93
C PHE A 327 8.79 17.95 4.04
N THR A 328 7.93 18.93 4.31
CA THR A 328 7.96 20.21 3.55
C THR A 328 9.30 20.92 3.76
N ILE A 329 9.78 21.01 5.00
CA ILE A 329 11.12 21.57 5.29
C ILE A 329 12.21 20.76 4.59
N ALA A 330 12.18 19.43 4.72
CA ALA A 330 13.17 18.55 4.08
C ALA A 330 13.18 18.71 2.54
N TYR A 331 12.01 18.89 1.92
CA TYR A 331 11.91 19.06 0.49
C TYR A 331 12.35 20.45 0.03
N VAL A 332 12.00 21.51 0.77
CA VAL A 332 12.45 22.88 0.43
C VAL A 332 13.98 22.98 0.42
N PHE A 333 14.65 22.35 1.39
CA PHE A 333 16.12 22.45 1.50
C PHE A 333 16.88 21.30 0.84
N GLY A 334 16.25 20.14 0.64
CA GLY A 334 16.95 18.92 0.24
C GLY A 334 16.51 18.31 -1.10
N ALA A 335 15.40 18.75 -1.70
CA ALA A 335 14.88 18.11 -2.91
C ALA A 335 15.86 18.17 -4.09
N THR A 336 16.48 19.31 -4.33
CA THR A 336 17.49 19.46 -5.41
C THR A 336 18.68 18.52 -5.20
N SER A 337 19.24 18.46 -3.99
CA SER A 337 20.33 17.55 -3.66
C SER A 337 19.93 16.08 -3.77
N PHE A 338 18.68 15.75 -3.42
CA PHE A 338 18.16 14.40 -3.60
C PHE A 338 18.03 14.03 -5.08
N LEU A 339 17.58 14.95 -5.94
CA LEU A 339 17.50 14.71 -7.39
C LEU A 339 18.89 14.57 -8.01
N GLN A 340 19.87 15.38 -7.58
CA GLN A 340 21.27 15.26 -8.00
C GLN A 340 21.90 13.90 -7.64
N LEU A 341 21.44 13.27 -6.56
CA LEU A 341 21.87 11.90 -6.20
C LEU A 341 21.31 10.84 -7.15
N LEU A 342 20.17 11.13 -7.82
CA LEU A 342 19.48 10.18 -8.70
C LEU A 342 19.90 10.32 -10.18
N THR A 343 20.37 11.48 -10.60
CA THR A 343 20.76 11.73 -12.00
C THR A 343 21.82 12.83 -12.11
N ASP A 344 22.77 12.62 -13.04
CA ASP A 344 23.77 13.61 -13.45
C ASP A 344 23.38 14.31 -14.76
N GLU A 345 22.19 14.02 -15.32
CA GLU A 345 21.72 14.55 -16.60
C GLU A 345 21.33 16.03 -16.45
N GLN A 346 22.19 16.93 -16.96
CA GLN A 346 22.05 18.38 -16.77
C GLN A 346 20.73 18.93 -17.32
N GLN A 347 20.28 18.45 -18.50
CA GLN A 347 19.01 18.90 -19.11
C GLN A 347 17.80 18.56 -18.25
N VAL A 348 17.84 17.38 -17.60
CA VAL A 348 16.75 16.94 -16.70
C VAL A 348 16.76 17.76 -15.42
N MET A 349 17.95 18.08 -14.87
CA MET A 349 18.09 18.89 -13.67
C MET A 349 17.64 20.33 -13.89
N GLU A 350 18.04 20.98 -14.98
CA GLU A 350 17.59 22.34 -15.34
C GLU A 350 16.05 22.39 -15.52
N ALA A 351 15.47 21.38 -16.18
CA ALA A 351 14.02 21.30 -16.32
C ALA A 351 13.33 21.02 -14.98
N ALA A 352 13.94 20.23 -14.09
CA ALA A 352 13.38 19.92 -12.76
C ALA A 352 13.28 21.16 -11.86
N GLU A 353 14.22 22.10 -11.94
CA GLU A 353 14.19 23.36 -11.19
C GLU A 353 12.89 24.15 -11.42
N THR A 354 12.35 24.10 -12.64
CA THR A 354 11.07 24.75 -12.99
C THR A 354 9.88 24.15 -12.24
N TYR A 355 9.90 22.85 -11.95
CA TYR A 355 8.74 22.12 -11.42
C TYR A 355 8.90 21.71 -9.95
N ILE A 356 10.12 21.76 -9.39
CA ILE A 356 10.43 21.22 -8.06
C ILE A 356 9.55 21.76 -6.95
N GLY A 357 9.06 23.00 -7.08
CA GLY A 357 8.12 23.62 -6.13
C GLY A 357 6.83 22.83 -5.89
N TRP A 358 6.39 22.01 -6.86
CA TRP A 358 5.24 21.14 -6.69
C TRP A 358 5.48 20.05 -5.66
N THR A 359 6.73 19.59 -5.51
CA THR A 359 7.06 18.55 -4.52
C THR A 359 6.91 19.05 -3.09
N TYR A 360 7.08 20.36 -2.84
CA TYR A 360 6.90 20.97 -1.52
C TYR A 360 5.45 20.94 -1.06
N LEU A 361 4.50 20.88 -2.01
CA LEU A 361 3.07 20.83 -1.74
C LEU A 361 2.55 19.40 -1.51
N ILE A 362 3.33 18.36 -1.89
CA ILE A 362 2.92 16.95 -1.73
C ILE A 362 2.51 16.63 -0.28
N PRO A 363 3.32 16.95 0.76
CA PRO A 363 2.94 16.66 2.13
C PRO A 363 1.69 17.40 2.57
N ILE A 364 1.55 18.66 2.15
CA ILE A 364 0.42 19.52 2.54
C ILE A 364 -0.89 19.01 1.93
N CYS A 365 -0.87 18.70 0.64
CA CYS A 365 -2.06 18.23 -0.09
C CYS A 365 -2.42 16.78 0.26
N GLY A 366 -1.40 15.96 0.58
CA GLY A 366 -1.57 14.52 0.78
C GLY A 366 -2.01 14.12 2.19
N VAL A 367 -1.60 14.84 3.23
CA VAL A 367 -1.77 14.41 4.63
C VAL A 367 -3.21 14.01 4.98
N GLY A 368 -4.19 14.81 4.55
CA GLY A 368 -5.60 14.54 4.80
C GLY A 368 -6.06 13.21 4.22
N ALA A 369 -5.66 12.92 2.98
CA ALA A 369 -6.01 11.68 2.30
C ALA A 369 -5.45 10.44 3.02
N PHE A 370 -4.18 10.46 3.45
CA PHE A 370 -3.55 9.34 4.14
C PHE A 370 -4.17 9.05 5.51
N VAL A 371 -4.39 10.08 6.33
CA VAL A 371 -4.97 9.91 7.66
C VAL A 371 -6.41 9.42 7.57
N TRP A 372 -7.22 10.05 6.71
CA TRP A 372 -8.60 9.63 6.51
C TRP A 372 -8.73 8.24 5.92
N ASP A 373 -7.90 7.84 4.96
CA ASP A 373 -7.92 6.49 4.40
C ASP A 373 -7.82 5.43 5.51
N GLY A 374 -6.87 5.59 6.44
CA GLY A 374 -6.75 4.70 7.58
C GLY A 374 -7.99 4.69 8.48
N ILE A 375 -8.57 5.86 8.78
CA ILE A 375 -9.79 5.98 9.61
C ILE A 375 -10.98 5.32 8.91
N PHE A 376 -11.15 5.54 7.60
CA PHE A 376 -12.26 4.97 6.83
C PHE A 376 -12.17 3.45 6.72
N ILE A 377 -10.95 2.92 6.57
CA ILE A 377 -10.71 1.46 6.62
C ILE A 377 -11.03 0.93 8.01
N GLY A 378 -10.49 1.55 9.07
CA GLY A 378 -10.73 1.16 10.46
C GLY A 378 -12.22 1.18 10.84
N THR A 379 -12.96 2.17 10.39
CA THR A 379 -14.41 2.30 10.63
C THR A 379 -15.26 1.55 9.61
N THR A 380 -14.65 0.88 8.61
CA THR A 380 -15.31 0.20 7.49
C THR A 380 -16.29 1.10 6.70
N GLN A 381 -16.04 2.40 6.67
CA GLN A 381 -16.81 3.35 5.86
C GLN A 381 -16.28 3.45 4.42
N THR A 382 -15.95 2.31 3.84
CA THR A 382 -15.24 2.18 2.56
C THR A 382 -15.96 2.80 1.37
N ARG A 383 -17.30 2.87 1.42
CA ARG A 383 -18.09 3.55 0.38
C ARG A 383 -17.79 5.06 0.32
N GLY A 384 -17.62 5.71 1.47
CA GLY A 384 -17.22 7.14 1.51
C GLY A 384 -15.82 7.33 0.95
N MET A 385 -14.89 6.42 1.26
CA MET A 385 -13.54 6.42 0.72
C MET A 385 -13.51 6.23 -0.81
N LEU A 386 -14.32 5.29 -1.34
CA LEU A 386 -14.46 5.08 -2.79
C LEU A 386 -15.01 6.32 -3.49
N LEU A 387 -16.09 6.92 -2.98
CA LEU A 387 -16.70 8.09 -3.58
C LEU A 387 -15.73 9.28 -3.58
N SER A 388 -14.99 9.47 -2.49
CA SER A 388 -13.96 10.52 -2.41
C SER A 388 -12.86 10.31 -3.45
N ALA A 389 -12.39 9.07 -3.63
CA ALA A 389 -11.39 8.75 -4.64
C ALA A 389 -11.92 8.94 -6.07
N ALA A 390 -13.17 8.56 -6.33
CA ALA A 390 -13.79 8.72 -7.63
C ALA A 390 -14.01 10.21 -8.01
N ILE A 391 -14.47 11.04 -7.07
CA ILE A 391 -14.61 12.49 -7.25
C ILE A 391 -13.25 13.12 -7.53
N ALA A 392 -12.24 12.78 -6.72
CA ALA A 392 -10.89 13.32 -6.90
C ALA A 392 -10.26 12.87 -8.22
N ALA A 393 -10.43 11.60 -8.62
CA ALA A 393 -9.96 11.10 -9.91
C ALA A 393 -10.66 11.80 -11.09
N GLY A 394 -11.98 12.01 -11.00
CA GLY A 394 -12.72 12.79 -11.98
C GLY A 394 -12.16 14.21 -12.13
N ALA A 395 -11.91 14.90 -11.00
CA ALA A 395 -11.31 16.24 -11.01
C ALA A 395 -9.89 16.21 -11.60
N PHE A 396 -9.09 15.17 -11.32
CA PHE A 396 -7.77 14.99 -11.92
C PHE A 396 -7.84 14.86 -13.45
N PHE A 397 -8.72 14.00 -13.98
CA PHE A 397 -8.84 13.80 -15.42
C PHE A 397 -9.34 15.06 -16.13
N ILE A 398 -10.35 15.75 -15.56
CA ILE A 398 -10.85 17.02 -16.09
C ILE A 398 -9.74 18.08 -16.04
N GLY A 399 -9.10 18.23 -14.88
CA GLY A 399 -7.99 19.18 -14.70
C GLY A 399 -6.85 18.93 -15.68
N THR A 400 -6.43 17.67 -15.85
CA THR A 400 -5.38 17.33 -16.80
C THR A 400 -5.81 17.64 -18.24
N ALA A 401 -7.04 17.32 -18.63
CA ALA A 401 -7.53 17.59 -19.97
C ALA A 401 -7.61 19.09 -20.34
N THR A 402 -7.84 19.94 -19.34
CA THR A 402 -7.99 21.40 -19.53
C THR A 402 -6.69 22.16 -19.24
N LEU A 403 -6.09 21.91 -18.07
CA LEU A 403 -4.94 22.69 -17.59
C LEU A 403 -3.63 22.32 -18.28
N THR A 404 -3.46 21.03 -18.70
CA THR A 404 -2.23 20.64 -19.40
C THR A 404 -2.14 21.30 -20.77
N VAL A 405 -3.28 21.57 -21.42
CA VAL A 405 -3.32 22.28 -22.71
C VAL A 405 -2.90 23.75 -22.56
N THR A 406 -3.22 24.39 -21.41
CA THR A 406 -2.98 25.82 -21.20
C THR A 406 -1.62 26.11 -20.57
N ILE A 407 -1.21 25.31 -19.57
CA ILE A 407 0.01 25.58 -18.78
C ILE A 407 0.95 24.36 -18.74
N GLY A 408 0.81 23.42 -19.69
CA GLY A 408 1.74 22.28 -19.84
C GLY A 408 1.85 21.42 -18.58
N ASN A 409 3.08 21.06 -18.21
CA ASN A 409 3.36 20.18 -17.07
C ASN A 409 2.97 20.78 -15.72
N HIS A 410 2.91 22.12 -15.58
CA HIS A 410 2.32 22.73 -14.38
C HIS A 410 0.86 22.36 -14.20
N GLY A 411 0.09 22.23 -15.29
CA GLY A 411 -1.31 21.78 -15.26
C GLY A 411 -1.45 20.33 -14.81
N LEU A 412 -0.51 19.47 -15.20
CA LEU A 412 -0.47 18.07 -14.78
C LEU A 412 -0.21 17.97 -13.26
N TRP A 413 0.79 18.70 -12.75
CA TRP A 413 1.10 18.75 -11.33
C TRP A 413 -0.03 19.38 -10.48
N LEU A 414 -0.61 20.48 -10.97
CA LEU A 414 -1.77 21.09 -10.31
C LEU A 414 -2.94 20.10 -10.19
N SER A 415 -3.22 19.35 -11.25
CA SER A 415 -4.25 18.31 -11.24
C SER A 415 -3.94 17.19 -10.23
N MET A 416 -2.66 16.82 -10.06
CA MET A 416 -2.24 15.87 -9.04
C MET A 416 -2.43 16.43 -7.62
N MET A 417 -2.09 17.69 -7.38
CA MET A 417 -2.32 18.35 -6.08
C MET A 417 -3.81 18.47 -5.75
N LEU A 418 -4.64 18.79 -6.74
CA LEU A 418 -6.10 18.78 -6.60
C LEU A 418 -6.62 17.38 -6.26
N PHE A 419 -6.12 16.34 -6.91
CA PHE A 419 -6.47 14.95 -6.60
C PHE A 419 -6.18 14.61 -5.13
N LEU A 420 -4.98 14.92 -4.64
CA LEU A 420 -4.60 14.63 -3.25
C LEU A 420 -5.46 15.43 -2.26
N THR A 421 -5.64 16.72 -2.51
CA THR A 421 -6.43 17.63 -1.63
C THR A 421 -7.90 17.24 -1.59
N LEU A 422 -8.53 17.01 -2.74
CA LEU A 422 -9.95 16.69 -2.83
C LEU A 422 -10.27 15.36 -2.14
N ARG A 423 -9.37 14.37 -2.18
CA ARG A 423 -9.55 13.14 -1.39
C ARG A 423 -9.69 13.46 0.09
N GLY A 424 -8.77 14.24 0.65
CA GLY A 424 -8.79 14.60 2.07
C GLY A 424 -10.03 15.45 2.43
N VAL A 425 -10.34 16.45 1.62
CA VAL A 425 -11.49 17.36 1.85
C VAL A 425 -12.82 16.62 1.80
N THR A 426 -13.06 15.84 0.75
CA THR A 426 -14.31 15.09 0.59
C THR A 426 -14.50 14.04 1.67
N GLN A 427 -13.43 13.38 2.12
CA GLN A 427 -13.48 12.47 3.25
C GLN A 427 -13.80 13.20 4.57
N THR A 428 -13.23 14.39 4.78
CA THR A 428 -13.54 15.22 5.95
C THR A 428 -15.01 15.61 5.99
N VAL A 429 -15.55 16.09 4.87
CA VAL A 429 -16.97 16.46 4.76
C VAL A 429 -17.88 15.25 4.97
N TRP A 430 -17.56 14.12 4.34
CA TRP A 430 -18.32 12.87 4.50
C TRP A 430 -18.37 12.42 5.97
N PHE A 431 -17.24 12.47 6.65
CA PHE A 431 -17.14 12.03 8.02
C PHE A 431 -17.89 12.96 8.99
N ALA A 432 -17.75 14.28 8.81
CA ALA A 432 -18.45 15.28 9.61
C ALA A 432 -19.99 15.14 9.50
N THR A 433 -20.52 14.97 8.28
CA THR A 433 -21.97 14.79 8.07
C THR A 433 -22.51 13.52 8.68
N ARG A 434 -21.75 12.44 8.72
CA ARG A 434 -22.17 11.18 9.34
C ARG A 434 -22.08 11.18 10.86
N LEU A 435 -21.06 11.82 11.43
CA LEU A 435 -20.98 12.00 12.89
C LEU A 435 -22.18 12.82 13.42
N GLN A 436 -22.58 13.88 12.70
CA GLN A 436 -23.76 14.65 13.09
C GLN A 436 -25.05 13.81 13.07
N LYS A 437 -25.25 12.99 12.03
CA LYS A 437 -26.43 12.09 11.96
C LYS A 437 -26.44 11.09 13.11
N ASN A 438 -25.30 10.50 13.48
CA ASN A 438 -25.22 9.56 14.60
C ASN A 438 -25.36 10.21 15.98
N ALA A 439 -25.06 11.52 16.09
CA ALA A 439 -25.28 12.29 17.31
C ALA A 439 -26.75 12.71 17.48
N LEU A 440 -27.48 12.93 16.39
CA LEU A 440 -28.90 13.31 16.39
C LEU A 440 -29.85 12.09 16.52
N SER A 441 -29.34 10.89 16.25
CA SER A 441 -30.13 9.63 16.37
C SER A 441 -30.04 8.98 17.77
N ARG A 442 -29.46 9.66 18.74
CA ARG A 442 -29.37 9.30 20.14
C ARG A 442 -30.05 10.34 21.03
#